data_15e30ea429bfc38d32a8b8abe91e0551
#
_entry.id   15e30ea429bfc38d32a8b8abe91e0551
#
_cell.length_a   1.000
_cell.length_b   1.000
_cell.length_c   1.000
_cell.angle_alpha   90.00
_cell.angle_beta   90.00
_cell.angle_gamma   90.00
#
_symmetry.space_group_name_H-M   'P 1'
#
loop_
_entity.id
_entity.type
_entity.pdbx_description
1 polymer ?
#
loop_
_entity_poly.entity_id
_entity_poly.type
_entity_poly.pdbx_seq_one_letter_code
_entity_poly.pdbx_strand_id
1 'polypeptide(L)'
;LMVDFSCALKLSMPIAVLSAMREASTYHLTVKGGRFLEAVSQADTFVFDKTGTLTYAAPQVASVIPFNGEQEDEVLRLAACLEEHYPHSMAKAVVAEAERRGLHHEERHSKVEYIVAHGVSSSVDGKKVVIGSHHFVFEDEGCVIPESEEEKFDALPEEYSHLFLGVGGVLSAVICVKDPLREEAGEIIDGLHKLGIPKLVMMTGDSERTARSVAQTIGIDEYYSEVLPEDKANYIRREHEAGRKVIMLGDGVNDSPALSEADAGIAIRDGAAIAREVADITIGANDLYALLTLKRVSDALMRRIHRNYRRIIGFNLM
;
A
#
# COMPACT_ATOMS: atom_id res chain seq x y z
N LEU A 1 22.34 -49.34 -14.01
CA LEU A 1 21.76 -48.10 -14.58
C LEU A 1 22.17 -46.95 -13.65
N MET A 2 23.33 -46.36 -13.93
CA MET A 2 23.68 -45.08 -13.25
C MET A 2 22.77 -44.00 -13.80
N VAL A 3 21.81 -43.56 -13.03
CA VAL A 3 21.09 -42.33 -13.34
C VAL A 3 22.08 -41.18 -13.12
N ASP A 4 22.40 -40.44 -14.16
CA ASP A 4 23.26 -39.27 -14.02
C ASP A 4 22.60 -38.28 -13.06
N PHE A 5 23.14 -38.18 -11.85
CA PHE A 5 22.68 -37.30 -10.77
C PHE A 5 22.54 -35.85 -11.25
N SER A 6 23.50 -35.40 -12.04
CA SER A 6 23.51 -34.04 -12.58
C SER A 6 22.33 -33.79 -13.55
N CYS A 7 22.04 -34.73 -14.44
CA CYS A 7 20.93 -34.62 -15.38
C CYS A 7 19.57 -34.67 -14.68
N ALA A 8 19.41 -35.57 -13.71
CA ALA A 8 18.15 -35.66 -12.97
C ALA A 8 17.83 -34.41 -12.19
N LEU A 9 18.81 -33.78 -11.52
CA LEU A 9 18.62 -32.48 -10.86
C LEU A 9 18.35 -31.32 -11.81
N LYS A 10 19.16 -31.22 -12.89
CA LYS A 10 19.04 -30.13 -13.87
C LYS A 10 17.69 -30.10 -14.59
N LEU A 11 17.03 -31.25 -14.71
CA LEU A 11 15.71 -31.35 -15.35
C LEU A 11 14.56 -31.26 -14.36
N SER A 12 14.65 -31.91 -13.20
CA SER A 12 13.52 -32.00 -12.26
C SER A 12 13.16 -30.68 -11.61
N MET A 13 14.14 -29.82 -11.32
CA MET A 13 13.90 -28.53 -10.68
C MET A 13 13.21 -27.53 -11.61
N PRO A 14 13.70 -27.25 -12.83
CA PRO A 14 13.01 -26.36 -13.78
C PRO A 14 11.58 -26.81 -14.10
N ILE A 15 11.37 -28.13 -14.27
CA ILE A 15 10.03 -28.68 -14.55
C ILE A 15 9.09 -28.42 -13.36
N ALA A 16 9.56 -28.60 -12.11
CA ALA A 16 8.75 -28.33 -10.94
C ALA A 16 8.38 -26.84 -10.83
N VAL A 17 9.35 -25.95 -11.12
CA VAL A 17 9.13 -24.49 -11.13
C VAL A 17 8.13 -24.10 -12.21
N LEU A 18 8.32 -24.56 -13.45
CA LEU A 18 7.37 -24.27 -14.56
C LEU A 18 5.96 -24.78 -14.25
N SER A 19 5.85 -25.97 -13.64
CA SER A 19 4.56 -26.52 -13.21
C SER A 19 3.88 -25.63 -12.16
N ALA A 20 4.64 -25.13 -11.17
CA ALA A 20 4.12 -24.26 -10.12
C ALA A 20 3.72 -22.88 -10.70
N MET A 21 4.52 -22.30 -11.60
CA MET A 21 4.17 -21.05 -12.27
C MET A 21 2.90 -21.20 -13.12
N ARG A 22 2.76 -22.34 -13.82
CA ARG A 22 1.53 -22.64 -14.56
C ARG A 22 0.32 -22.79 -13.64
N GLU A 23 0.47 -23.48 -12.51
CA GLU A 23 -0.56 -23.62 -11.50
C GLU A 23 -0.96 -22.24 -10.96
N ALA A 24 0.01 -21.40 -10.57
CA ALA A 24 -0.24 -20.02 -10.13
C ALA A 24 -1.03 -19.22 -11.19
N SER A 25 -0.70 -19.37 -12.47
CA SER A 25 -1.39 -18.68 -13.56
C SER A 25 -2.88 -19.06 -13.67
N THR A 26 -3.27 -20.28 -13.28
CA THR A 26 -4.69 -20.68 -13.26
C THR A 26 -5.51 -19.94 -12.19
N TYR A 27 -4.82 -19.36 -11.21
CA TYR A 27 -5.41 -18.51 -10.16
C TYR A 27 -5.17 -17.02 -10.40
N HIS A 28 -4.95 -16.62 -11.66
CA HIS A 28 -4.66 -15.24 -12.06
C HIS A 28 -3.42 -14.62 -11.39
N LEU A 29 -2.46 -15.45 -11.01
CA LEU A 29 -1.18 -15.01 -10.48
C LEU A 29 -0.13 -15.04 -11.58
N THR A 30 0.46 -13.89 -11.89
CA THR A 30 1.60 -13.81 -12.82
C THR A 30 2.88 -13.72 -12.02
N VAL A 31 3.78 -14.69 -12.19
CA VAL A 31 5.06 -14.78 -11.48
C VAL A 31 6.19 -14.65 -12.49
N LYS A 32 7.09 -13.68 -12.30
CA LYS A 32 8.20 -13.41 -13.25
C LYS A 32 9.33 -14.42 -13.16
N GLY A 33 9.40 -15.22 -12.09
CA GLY A 33 10.44 -16.23 -11.95
C GLY A 33 10.27 -17.10 -10.71
N GLY A 34 10.78 -18.34 -10.76
CA GLY A 34 10.66 -19.32 -9.67
C GLY A 34 11.30 -18.89 -8.35
N ARG A 35 12.33 -18.04 -8.40
CA ARG A 35 12.97 -17.48 -7.21
C ARG A 35 12.00 -16.70 -6.33
N PHE A 36 10.99 -16.09 -6.92
CA PHE A 36 9.99 -15.31 -6.18
C PHE A 36 8.99 -16.22 -5.45
N LEU A 37 8.66 -17.39 -6.01
CA LEU A 37 7.91 -18.41 -5.29
C LEU A 37 8.71 -18.96 -4.10
N GLU A 38 10.02 -19.14 -4.27
CA GLU A 38 10.90 -19.51 -3.17
C GLU A 38 10.90 -18.44 -2.07
N ALA A 39 11.06 -17.17 -2.44
CA ALA A 39 11.02 -16.05 -1.50
C ALA A 39 9.69 -16.02 -0.71
N VAL A 40 8.55 -16.18 -1.36
CA VAL A 40 7.23 -16.25 -0.71
C VAL A 40 7.14 -17.44 0.25
N SER A 41 7.69 -18.61 -0.12
CA SER A 41 7.70 -19.78 0.76
C SER A 41 8.54 -19.57 2.02
N GLN A 42 9.66 -18.86 1.91
CA GLN A 42 10.64 -18.61 2.97
C GLN A 42 10.44 -17.29 3.72
N ALA A 43 9.39 -16.58 3.43
CA ALA A 43 9.16 -15.25 3.97
C ALA A 43 8.94 -15.25 5.49
N ASP A 44 9.62 -14.35 6.17
CA ASP A 44 9.48 -14.08 7.60
C ASP A 44 8.46 -12.96 7.85
N THR A 45 8.42 -11.99 6.94
CA THR A 45 7.60 -10.77 7.08
C THR A 45 6.86 -10.48 5.78
N PHE A 46 5.56 -10.21 5.88
CA PHE A 46 4.78 -9.58 4.83
C PHE A 46 4.48 -8.13 5.22
N VAL A 47 4.81 -7.21 4.35
CA VAL A 47 4.55 -5.78 4.50
C VAL A 47 3.46 -5.38 3.52
N PHE A 48 2.38 -4.81 4.04
CA PHE A 48 1.25 -4.34 3.26
C PHE A 48 1.24 -2.82 3.22
N ASP A 49 1.17 -2.25 2.03
CA ASP A 49 0.63 -0.91 1.92
C ASP A 49 -0.87 -0.95 2.27
N LYS A 50 -1.40 0.10 2.89
CA LYS A 50 -2.83 0.15 3.18
C LYS A 50 -3.63 0.43 1.92
N THR A 51 -3.32 1.52 1.25
CA THR A 51 -4.13 2.09 0.15
C THR A 51 -3.97 1.27 -1.14
N GLY A 52 -5.08 0.81 -1.70
CA GLY A 52 -5.06 0.00 -2.92
C GLY A 52 -4.62 -1.45 -2.73
N THR A 53 -4.21 -1.84 -1.52
CA THR A 53 -3.83 -3.20 -1.15
C THR A 53 -4.82 -3.80 -0.16
N LEU A 54 -4.87 -3.28 1.07
CA LEU A 54 -5.86 -3.66 2.07
C LEU A 54 -7.21 -2.96 1.87
N THR A 55 -7.24 -1.92 1.05
CA THR A 55 -8.44 -1.18 0.62
C THR A 55 -8.72 -1.38 -0.87
N TYR A 56 -9.90 -0.97 -1.30
CA TYR A 56 -10.31 -1.08 -2.71
C TYR A 56 -9.72 0.01 -3.63
N ALA A 57 -8.92 0.95 -3.10
CA ALA A 57 -8.44 2.14 -3.82
C ALA A 57 -9.59 2.95 -4.47
N ALA A 58 -10.73 2.97 -3.83
CA ALA A 58 -11.90 3.74 -4.24
C ALA A 58 -12.30 4.74 -3.13
N PRO A 59 -11.41 5.69 -2.79
CA PRO A 59 -11.66 6.64 -1.74
C PRO A 59 -12.84 7.53 -2.11
N GLN A 60 -13.62 7.90 -1.10
CA GLN A 60 -14.75 8.82 -1.20
C GLN A 60 -14.69 9.80 -0.05
N VAL A 61 -15.04 11.06 -0.31
CA VAL A 61 -15.18 12.05 0.76
C VAL A 61 -16.38 11.66 1.62
N ALA A 62 -16.14 11.40 2.90
CA ALA A 62 -17.17 11.08 3.88
C ALA A 62 -17.74 12.35 4.51
N SER A 63 -16.88 13.31 4.84
CA SER A 63 -17.27 14.60 5.38
C SER A 63 -16.17 15.65 5.14
N VAL A 64 -16.57 16.90 5.15
CA VAL A 64 -15.67 18.06 5.13
C VAL A 64 -15.92 18.85 6.41
N ILE A 65 -14.90 19.01 7.22
CA ILE A 65 -14.98 19.69 8.52
C ILE A 65 -14.23 21.02 8.42
N PRO A 66 -14.94 22.14 8.27
CA PRO A 66 -14.30 23.45 8.18
C PRO A 66 -13.75 23.89 9.55
N PHE A 67 -12.67 24.64 9.53
CA PHE A 67 -12.02 25.27 10.68
C PHE A 67 -11.89 26.77 10.42
N ASN A 68 -11.49 27.54 11.43
CA ASN A 68 -11.23 28.98 11.33
C ASN A 68 -12.39 29.80 10.77
N GLY A 69 -13.63 29.37 11.02
CA GLY A 69 -14.84 30.07 10.54
C GLY A 69 -15.14 29.95 9.05
N GLU A 70 -14.42 29.07 8.34
CA GLU A 70 -14.61 28.81 6.93
C GLU A 70 -15.94 28.09 6.63
N GLN A 71 -16.39 28.14 5.37
CA GLN A 71 -17.58 27.43 4.91
C GLN A 71 -17.21 26.12 4.22
N GLU A 72 -17.99 25.07 4.48
CA GLU A 72 -17.72 23.71 3.97
C GLU A 72 -17.52 23.66 2.45
N ASP A 73 -18.44 24.26 1.68
CA ASP A 73 -18.37 24.24 0.23
C ASP A 73 -17.21 25.09 -0.34
N GLU A 74 -16.83 26.17 0.36
CA GLU A 74 -15.71 27.01 -0.04
C GLU A 74 -14.37 26.29 0.13
N VAL A 75 -14.17 25.61 1.27
CA VAL A 75 -12.94 24.86 1.53
C VAL A 75 -12.85 23.62 0.65
N LEU A 76 -13.97 22.95 0.35
CA LEU A 76 -14.00 21.83 -0.57
C LEU A 76 -13.68 22.27 -2.00
N ARG A 77 -14.23 23.41 -2.45
CA ARG A 77 -13.93 23.99 -3.75
C ARG A 77 -12.45 24.36 -3.87
N LEU A 78 -11.88 24.96 -2.83
CA LEU A 78 -10.46 25.30 -2.79
C LEU A 78 -9.57 24.07 -2.84
N ALA A 79 -9.91 23.05 -2.05
CA ALA A 79 -9.21 21.77 -2.05
C ALA A 79 -9.25 21.09 -3.43
N ALA A 80 -10.43 21.03 -4.06
CA ALA A 80 -10.59 20.47 -5.40
C ALA A 80 -9.76 21.19 -6.45
N CYS A 81 -9.72 22.54 -6.39
CA CYS A 81 -8.91 23.35 -7.28
C CYS A 81 -7.41 23.04 -7.20
N LEU A 82 -6.88 22.76 -6.00
CA LEU A 82 -5.48 22.37 -5.80
C LEU A 82 -5.20 20.94 -6.24
N GLU A 83 -6.17 20.05 -6.04
CA GLU A 83 -6.02 18.61 -6.27
C GLU A 83 -6.34 18.19 -7.72
N GLU A 84 -6.96 19.05 -8.54
CA GLU A 84 -7.41 18.74 -9.91
C GLU A 84 -6.27 18.24 -10.81
N HIS A 85 -5.08 18.77 -10.63
CA HIS A 85 -3.92 18.42 -11.44
C HIS A 85 -3.17 17.17 -10.93
N TYR A 86 -3.77 16.51 -9.93
CA TYR A 86 -3.11 15.43 -9.20
C TYR A 86 -3.67 14.06 -9.58
N PRO A 87 -2.85 13.12 -10.03
CA PRO A 87 -3.30 11.75 -10.36
C PRO A 87 -3.49 10.84 -9.13
N HIS A 88 -3.51 11.40 -7.90
CA HIS A 88 -3.64 10.63 -6.67
C HIS A 88 -5.09 10.23 -6.40
N SER A 89 -5.32 9.05 -5.80
CA SER A 89 -6.67 8.54 -5.56
C SER A 89 -7.50 9.43 -4.62
N MET A 90 -6.89 9.98 -3.57
CA MET A 90 -7.56 10.92 -2.65
C MET A 90 -7.89 12.24 -3.32
N ALA A 91 -6.99 12.77 -4.16
CA ALA A 91 -7.23 13.97 -4.97
C ALA A 91 -8.47 13.79 -5.86
N LYS A 92 -8.56 12.64 -6.55
CA LYS A 92 -9.74 12.34 -7.38
C LYS A 92 -11.03 12.28 -6.56
N ALA A 93 -10.99 11.77 -5.34
CA ALA A 93 -12.15 11.74 -4.45
C ALA A 93 -12.63 13.14 -4.08
N VAL A 94 -11.70 14.05 -3.78
CA VAL A 94 -12.01 15.45 -3.45
C VAL A 94 -12.61 16.17 -4.65
N VAL A 95 -12.01 16.03 -5.83
CA VAL A 95 -12.52 16.63 -7.09
C VAL A 95 -13.90 16.08 -7.42
N ALA A 96 -14.11 14.76 -7.36
CA ALA A 96 -15.39 14.12 -7.64
C ALA A 96 -16.50 14.57 -6.67
N GLU A 97 -16.18 14.79 -5.39
CA GLU A 97 -17.16 15.29 -4.43
C GLU A 97 -17.53 16.76 -4.70
N ALA A 98 -16.55 17.60 -5.07
CA ALA A 98 -16.83 18.99 -5.47
C ALA A 98 -17.72 19.04 -6.72
N GLU A 99 -17.44 18.21 -7.73
CA GLU A 99 -18.28 18.09 -8.94
C GLU A 99 -19.70 17.61 -8.59
N ARG A 100 -19.83 16.59 -7.73
CA ARG A 100 -21.12 16.06 -7.27
C ARG A 100 -21.98 17.14 -6.59
N ARG A 101 -21.33 18.05 -5.85
CA ARG A 101 -22.00 19.21 -5.21
C ARG A 101 -22.23 20.38 -6.17
N GLY A 102 -21.78 20.28 -7.42
CA GLY A 102 -21.87 21.37 -8.41
C GLY A 102 -20.97 22.56 -8.09
N LEU A 103 -19.89 22.36 -7.35
CA LEU A 103 -18.93 23.39 -7.00
C LEU A 103 -17.93 23.57 -8.14
N HIS A 104 -18.26 24.49 -9.05
CA HIS A 104 -17.33 24.87 -10.11
C HIS A 104 -16.30 25.85 -9.57
N HIS A 105 -15.06 25.66 -9.96
CA HIS A 105 -13.97 26.59 -9.65
C HIS A 105 -13.37 27.14 -10.94
N GLU A 106 -13.07 28.42 -10.91
CA GLU A 106 -12.18 29.03 -11.89
C GLU A 106 -10.75 28.85 -11.37
N GLU A 107 -9.79 28.54 -12.26
CA GLU A 107 -8.38 28.47 -11.88
C GLU A 107 -7.92 29.82 -11.30
N ARG A 108 -7.86 29.92 -9.98
CA ARG A 108 -7.44 31.12 -9.24
C ARG A 108 -6.07 30.98 -8.58
N HIS A 109 -5.45 29.80 -8.74
CA HIS A 109 -4.15 29.54 -8.12
C HIS A 109 -2.99 29.96 -9.04
N SER A 110 -1.89 30.37 -8.42
CA SER A 110 -0.59 30.49 -9.09
C SER A 110 -0.02 29.09 -9.36
N LYS A 111 1.19 29.02 -9.87
CA LYS A 111 1.87 27.73 -10.11
C LYS A 111 1.76 26.82 -8.88
N VAL A 112 1.15 25.66 -9.07
CA VAL A 112 1.06 24.61 -8.04
C VAL A 112 2.42 23.95 -7.89
N GLU A 113 2.97 23.93 -6.70
CA GLU A 113 4.18 23.18 -6.35
C GLU A 113 3.78 21.88 -5.68
N TYR A 114 4.20 20.79 -6.28
CA TYR A 114 4.01 19.46 -5.75
C TYR A 114 5.22 18.98 -5.00
N ILE A 115 4.98 18.50 -3.78
CA ILE A 115 5.99 17.83 -2.97
C ILE A 115 5.64 16.35 -2.92
N VAL A 116 6.43 15.54 -3.63
CA VAL A 116 6.18 14.09 -3.82
C VAL A 116 5.87 13.43 -2.49
N ALA A 117 4.73 12.73 -2.43
CA ALA A 117 4.23 11.97 -1.28
C ALA A 117 3.85 12.78 -0.03
N HIS A 118 4.01 14.11 -0.01
CA HIS A 118 3.72 14.94 1.15
C HIS A 118 2.41 15.73 0.98
N GLY A 119 2.26 16.45 -0.13
CA GLY A 119 1.10 17.29 -0.37
C GLY A 119 1.31 18.28 -1.50
N VAL A 120 0.41 19.23 -1.59
CA VAL A 120 0.36 20.29 -2.59
C VAL A 120 0.47 21.63 -1.91
N SER A 121 1.31 22.51 -2.44
CA SER A 121 1.43 23.91 -2.02
C SER A 121 1.17 24.83 -3.19
N SER A 122 0.42 25.89 -2.97
CA SER A 122 0.17 26.94 -3.95
C SER A 122 -0.10 28.29 -3.28
N SER A 123 -0.35 29.32 -4.07
CA SER A 123 -0.81 30.60 -3.59
C SER A 123 -2.14 30.97 -4.26
N VAL A 124 -3.13 31.31 -3.46
CA VAL A 124 -4.45 31.74 -3.89
C VAL A 124 -4.75 33.11 -3.27
N ASP A 125 -5.06 34.09 -4.09
CA ASP A 125 -5.31 35.49 -3.66
C ASP A 125 -4.21 36.07 -2.74
N GLY A 126 -2.93 35.68 -3.02
CA GLY A 126 -1.77 36.16 -2.27
C GLY A 126 -1.53 35.45 -0.93
N LYS A 127 -2.35 34.47 -0.57
CA LYS A 127 -2.14 33.64 0.62
C LYS A 127 -1.59 32.29 0.22
N LYS A 128 -0.63 31.78 0.99
CA LYS A 128 -0.13 30.40 0.83
C LYS A 128 -1.24 29.43 1.22
N VAL A 129 -1.49 28.44 0.36
CA VAL A 129 -2.46 27.39 0.57
C VAL A 129 -1.75 26.06 0.43
N VAL A 130 -1.95 25.17 1.40
CA VAL A 130 -1.34 23.85 1.44
C VAL A 130 -2.39 22.78 1.72
N ILE A 131 -2.27 21.64 1.05
CA ILE A 131 -3.16 20.51 1.28
C ILE A 131 -2.33 19.22 1.28
N GLY A 132 -2.55 18.35 2.26
CA GLY A 132 -1.77 17.12 2.36
C GLY A 132 -1.95 16.36 3.66
N SER A 133 -0.96 15.52 3.97
CA SER A 133 -0.91 14.74 5.20
C SER A 133 -0.74 15.61 6.45
N HIS A 134 -0.95 15.01 7.63
CA HIS A 134 -0.70 15.68 8.91
C HIS A 134 0.74 16.22 8.99
N HIS A 135 1.71 15.35 8.71
CA HIS A 135 3.13 15.72 8.73
C HIS A 135 3.41 16.92 7.82
N PHE A 136 2.95 16.87 6.58
CA PHE A 136 3.18 17.96 5.62
C PHE A 136 2.60 19.29 6.10
N VAL A 137 1.33 19.31 6.52
CA VAL A 137 0.64 20.57 6.85
C VAL A 137 1.13 21.17 8.16
N PHE A 138 1.39 20.34 9.18
CA PHE A 138 1.74 20.84 10.51
C PHE A 138 3.25 20.88 10.78
N GLU A 139 4.03 19.91 10.31
CA GLU A 139 5.46 19.84 10.58
C GLU A 139 6.30 20.53 9.50
N ASP A 140 6.07 20.23 8.21
CA ASP A 140 6.83 20.82 7.13
C ASP A 140 6.41 22.27 6.86
N GLU A 141 5.09 22.53 6.83
CA GLU A 141 4.53 23.83 6.48
C GLU A 141 4.18 24.70 7.68
N GLY A 142 4.22 24.12 8.89
CA GLY A 142 4.07 24.83 10.15
C GLY A 142 2.70 25.47 10.38
N CYS A 143 1.64 24.90 9.79
CA CYS A 143 0.28 25.37 10.04
C CYS A 143 -0.11 25.12 11.50
N VAL A 144 -0.96 25.99 12.03
CA VAL A 144 -1.45 25.88 13.40
C VAL A 144 -2.94 25.59 13.43
N ILE A 145 -3.39 24.85 14.44
CA ILE A 145 -4.81 24.64 14.74
C ILE A 145 -5.32 25.88 15.46
N PRO A 146 -6.50 26.46 15.11
CA PRO A 146 -7.08 27.55 15.88
C PRO A 146 -7.31 27.15 17.34
N GLU A 147 -6.82 27.93 18.31
CA GLU A 147 -6.88 27.60 19.75
C GLU A 147 -8.33 27.29 20.25
N SER A 148 -9.33 27.93 19.65
CA SER A 148 -10.73 27.69 20.00
C SER A 148 -11.32 26.40 19.41
N GLU A 149 -10.59 25.68 18.57
CA GLU A 149 -11.08 24.52 17.82
C GLU A 149 -10.25 23.24 18.04
N GLU A 150 -9.37 23.23 19.06
CA GLU A 150 -8.57 22.04 19.42
C GLU A 150 -9.46 20.85 19.78
N GLU A 151 -10.50 21.05 20.57
CA GLU A 151 -11.47 19.99 20.92
C GLU A 151 -12.16 19.40 19.67
N LYS A 152 -12.46 20.24 18.69
CA LYS A 152 -13.03 19.80 17.42
C LYS A 152 -12.05 18.99 16.58
N PHE A 153 -10.78 19.36 16.63
CA PHE A 153 -9.70 18.62 15.99
C PHE A 153 -9.51 17.25 16.66
N ASP A 154 -9.51 17.19 17.97
CA ASP A 154 -9.39 15.95 18.73
C ASP A 154 -10.59 15.01 18.54
N ALA A 155 -11.75 15.55 18.20
CA ALA A 155 -12.97 14.80 17.92
C ALA A 155 -13.10 14.30 16.48
N LEU A 156 -12.07 14.46 15.63
CA LEU A 156 -12.09 13.94 14.26
C LEU A 156 -12.31 12.42 14.24
N PRO A 157 -13.14 11.91 13.29
CA PRO A 157 -13.40 10.48 13.17
C PRO A 157 -12.12 9.68 12.91
N GLU A 158 -11.81 8.69 13.73
CA GLU A 158 -10.58 7.90 13.64
C GLU A 158 -10.58 6.89 12.49
N GLU A 159 -11.76 6.49 12.03
CA GLU A 159 -11.94 5.51 10.97
C GLU A 159 -11.63 6.03 9.57
N TYR A 160 -11.49 7.35 9.39
CA TYR A 160 -11.24 7.96 8.08
C TYR A 160 -9.78 8.42 7.95
N SER A 161 -9.29 8.37 6.72
CA SER A 161 -8.07 9.10 6.36
C SER A 161 -8.36 10.59 6.31
N HIS A 162 -7.42 11.40 6.79
CA HIS A 162 -7.59 12.84 6.85
C HIS A 162 -6.68 13.54 5.85
N LEU A 163 -7.25 14.45 5.08
CA LEU A 163 -6.54 15.39 4.23
C LEU A 163 -6.72 16.79 4.82
N PHE A 164 -5.61 17.41 5.21
CA PHE A 164 -5.61 18.69 5.90
C PHE A 164 -5.42 19.85 4.90
N LEU A 165 -6.22 20.90 5.02
CA LEU A 165 -6.13 22.12 4.22
C LEU A 165 -5.72 23.28 5.13
N GLY A 166 -4.58 23.90 4.84
CA GLY A 166 -4.09 25.10 5.52
C GLY A 166 -4.13 26.31 4.61
N VAL A 167 -4.57 27.46 5.12
CA VAL A 167 -4.60 28.73 4.42
C VAL A 167 -3.91 29.79 5.26
N GLY A 168 -2.87 30.41 4.72
CA GLY A 168 -2.12 31.46 5.42
C GLY A 168 -1.49 30.99 6.73
N GLY A 169 -1.10 29.70 6.83
CA GLY A 169 -0.47 29.11 8.02
C GLY A 169 -1.45 28.68 9.11
N VAL A 170 -2.77 28.64 8.82
CA VAL A 170 -3.79 28.20 9.78
C VAL A 170 -4.62 27.08 9.16
N LEU A 171 -4.96 26.06 9.95
CA LEU A 171 -5.86 24.99 9.52
C LEU A 171 -7.23 25.58 9.14
N SER A 172 -7.67 25.33 7.93
CA SER A 172 -8.94 25.84 7.38
C SER A 172 -9.97 24.75 7.14
N ALA A 173 -9.55 23.51 6.91
CA ALA A 173 -10.45 22.36 6.83
C ALA A 173 -9.72 21.03 7.03
N VAL A 174 -10.50 20.03 7.43
CA VAL A 174 -10.12 18.61 7.36
C VAL A 174 -11.12 17.89 6.48
N ILE A 175 -10.64 17.26 5.41
CA ILE A 175 -11.46 16.45 4.52
C ILE A 175 -11.28 15.01 4.97
N CYS A 176 -12.35 14.42 5.49
CA CYS A 176 -12.38 13.02 5.91
C CYS A 176 -12.66 12.15 4.68
N VAL A 177 -11.73 11.28 4.36
CA VAL A 177 -11.82 10.40 3.21
C VAL A 177 -11.99 8.96 3.70
N LYS A 178 -13.07 8.34 3.28
CA LYS A 178 -13.34 6.93 3.50
C LYS A 178 -12.69 6.14 2.37
N ASP A 179 -11.70 5.32 2.71
CA ASP A 179 -11.13 4.33 1.82
C ASP A 179 -11.49 2.95 2.37
N PRO A 180 -12.58 2.31 1.85
CA PRO A 180 -13.13 1.13 2.47
C PRO A 180 -12.13 -0.03 2.44
N LEU A 181 -11.91 -0.62 3.61
CA LEU A 181 -11.16 -1.87 3.73
C LEU A 181 -11.84 -2.96 2.90
N ARG A 182 -11.04 -3.84 2.34
CA ARG A 182 -11.54 -5.05 1.71
C ARG A 182 -12.21 -5.93 2.77
N GLU A 183 -13.37 -6.47 2.45
CA GLU A 183 -14.11 -7.31 3.38
C GLU A 183 -13.31 -8.53 3.82
N GLU A 184 -12.49 -9.07 2.91
CA GLU A 184 -11.62 -10.22 3.15
C GLU A 184 -10.32 -9.90 3.91
N ALA A 185 -9.96 -8.63 4.15
CA ALA A 185 -8.64 -8.26 4.69
C ALA A 185 -8.30 -8.98 6.00
N GLY A 186 -9.22 -9.00 6.97
CA GLY A 186 -8.99 -9.70 8.25
C GLY A 186 -8.82 -11.21 8.09
N GLU A 187 -9.60 -11.84 7.20
CA GLU A 187 -9.49 -13.27 6.92
C GLU A 187 -8.15 -13.63 6.25
N ILE A 188 -7.63 -12.73 5.40
CA ILE A 188 -6.33 -12.92 4.76
C ILE A 188 -5.20 -12.82 5.77
N ILE A 189 -5.25 -11.85 6.68
CA ILE A 189 -4.26 -11.71 7.75
C ILE A 189 -4.22 -12.98 8.61
N ASP A 190 -5.36 -13.45 9.10
CA ASP A 190 -5.48 -14.69 9.86
C ASP A 190 -5.03 -15.92 9.04
N GLY A 191 -5.40 -15.96 7.76
CA GLY A 191 -5.01 -17.03 6.85
C GLY A 191 -3.49 -17.12 6.62
N LEU A 192 -2.80 -16.00 6.49
CA LEU A 192 -1.33 -15.96 6.35
C LEU A 192 -0.63 -16.43 7.62
N HIS A 193 -1.12 -16.06 8.80
CA HIS A 193 -0.62 -16.59 10.07
C HIS A 193 -0.79 -18.12 10.16
N LYS A 194 -1.95 -18.64 9.80
CA LYS A 194 -2.20 -20.10 9.74
C LYS A 194 -1.29 -20.81 8.72
N LEU A 195 -0.83 -20.11 7.69
CA LEU A 195 0.15 -20.61 6.73
C LEU A 195 1.61 -20.44 7.18
N GLY A 196 1.82 -19.94 8.41
CA GLY A 196 3.12 -19.90 9.06
C GLY A 196 3.94 -18.64 8.79
N ILE A 197 3.34 -17.53 8.37
CA ILE A 197 4.01 -16.24 8.30
C ILE A 197 4.08 -15.64 9.72
N PRO A 198 5.30 -15.42 10.27
CA PRO A 198 5.46 -14.99 11.66
C PRO A 198 5.04 -13.55 11.90
N LYS A 199 5.19 -12.67 10.89
CA LYS A 199 5.05 -11.23 11.07
C LYS A 199 4.33 -10.58 9.89
N LEU A 200 3.24 -9.89 10.18
CA LEU A 200 2.45 -9.12 9.22
C LEU A 200 2.46 -7.65 9.62
N VAL A 201 2.84 -6.78 8.70
CA VAL A 201 3.08 -5.36 8.95
C VAL A 201 2.24 -4.53 7.99
N MET A 202 1.58 -3.50 8.48
CA MET A 202 0.91 -2.49 7.66
C MET A 202 1.71 -1.19 7.68
N MET A 203 1.86 -0.57 6.53
CA MET A 203 2.44 0.76 6.39
C MET A 203 1.47 1.69 5.68
N THR A 204 1.31 2.90 6.21
CA THR A 204 0.37 3.89 5.68
C THR A 204 0.88 5.31 5.89
N GLY A 205 0.53 6.21 4.98
CA GLY A 205 0.72 7.65 5.17
C GLY A 205 -0.34 8.30 6.07
N ASP A 206 -1.33 7.54 6.54
CA ASP A 206 -2.35 8.06 7.45
C ASP A 206 -1.79 8.39 8.83
N SER A 207 -2.58 9.16 9.59
CA SER A 207 -2.28 9.47 11.00
C SER A 207 -2.23 8.21 11.86
N GLU A 208 -1.53 8.32 12.99
CA GLU A 208 -1.42 7.25 14.00
C GLU A 208 -2.80 6.72 14.44
N ARG A 209 -3.78 7.61 14.62
CA ARG A 209 -5.15 7.24 15.05
C ARG A 209 -5.82 6.34 14.01
N THR A 210 -5.80 6.74 12.75
CA THR A 210 -6.39 5.97 11.64
C THR A 210 -5.67 4.64 11.44
N ALA A 211 -4.34 4.65 11.44
CA ALA A 211 -3.53 3.43 11.28
C ALA A 211 -3.82 2.41 12.37
N ARG A 212 -3.91 2.86 13.63
CA ARG A 212 -4.25 2.02 14.79
C ARG A 212 -5.63 1.39 14.65
N SER A 213 -6.64 2.19 14.29
CA SER A 213 -8.02 1.71 14.10
C SER A 213 -8.10 0.62 13.04
N VAL A 214 -7.44 0.82 11.91
CA VAL A 214 -7.36 -0.17 10.82
C VAL A 214 -6.64 -1.43 11.28
N ALA A 215 -5.46 -1.29 11.91
CA ALA A 215 -4.66 -2.40 12.39
C ALA A 215 -5.42 -3.31 13.37
N GLN A 216 -6.16 -2.71 14.30
CA GLN A 216 -7.01 -3.44 15.24
C GLN A 216 -8.17 -4.16 14.53
N THR A 217 -8.77 -3.51 13.53
CA THR A 217 -9.91 -4.09 12.79
C THR A 217 -9.52 -5.35 12.02
N ILE A 218 -8.35 -5.38 11.39
CA ILE A 218 -7.88 -6.51 10.57
C ILE A 218 -7.00 -7.49 11.33
N GLY A 219 -6.58 -7.18 12.55
CA GLY A 219 -5.76 -8.04 13.39
C GLY A 219 -4.31 -8.18 12.92
N ILE A 220 -3.71 -7.13 12.35
CA ILE A 220 -2.31 -7.12 11.91
C ILE A 220 -1.36 -6.92 13.10
N ASP A 221 -0.14 -7.50 13.03
CA ASP A 221 0.79 -7.55 14.17
C ASP A 221 1.43 -6.21 14.49
N GLU A 222 1.89 -5.51 13.44
CA GLU A 222 2.56 -4.22 13.56
C GLU A 222 2.02 -3.26 12.51
N TYR A 223 2.02 -1.97 12.82
CA TYR A 223 1.69 -0.93 11.86
C TYR A 223 2.63 0.27 12.03
N TYR A 224 2.82 0.98 10.94
CA TYR A 224 3.56 2.24 10.89
C TYR A 224 2.68 3.26 10.20
N SER A 225 2.48 4.38 10.89
CA SER A 225 1.72 5.55 10.43
C SER A 225 2.64 6.62 9.87
N GLU A 226 2.11 7.56 9.12
CA GLU A 226 2.82 8.72 8.58
C GLU A 226 4.09 8.35 7.80
N VAL A 227 4.08 7.18 7.15
CA VAL A 227 5.23 6.58 6.47
C VAL A 227 5.38 7.18 5.08
N LEU A 228 6.57 7.66 4.77
CA LEU A 228 6.95 8.08 3.44
C LEU A 228 7.38 6.88 2.57
N PRO A 229 7.33 6.98 1.23
CA PRO A 229 7.77 5.90 0.35
C PRO A 229 9.19 5.40 0.62
N GLU A 230 10.11 6.31 0.97
CA GLU A 230 11.49 5.99 1.31
C GLU A 230 11.60 5.17 2.60
N ASP A 231 10.74 5.45 3.59
CA ASP A 231 10.74 4.74 4.88
C ASP A 231 10.34 3.29 4.72
N LYS A 232 9.44 2.99 3.78
CA LYS A 232 9.05 1.61 3.44
C LYS A 232 10.25 0.81 2.95
N ALA A 233 11.03 1.37 2.03
CA ALA A 233 12.26 0.73 1.54
C ALA A 233 13.32 0.60 2.65
N ASN A 234 13.48 1.64 3.49
CA ASN A 234 14.41 1.60 4.62
C ASN A 234 14.02 0.55 5.67
N TYR A 235 12.72 0.35 5.90
CA TYR A 235 12.24 -0.74 6.77
C TYR A 235 12.67 -2.11 6.23
N ILE A 236 12.47 -2.35 4.92
CA ILE A 236 12.84 -3.61 4.28
C ILE A 236 14.34 -3.87 4.40
N ARG A 237 15.19 -2.86 4.18
CA ARG A 237 16.64 -2.98 4.36
C ARG A 237 17.02 -3.38 5.78
N ARG A 238 16.39 -2.77 6.79
CA ARG A 238 16.63 -3.14 8.20
C ARG A 238 16.22 -4.59 8.51
N GLU A 239 15.12 -5.06 7.93
CA GLU A 239 14.71 -6.47 8.05
C GLU A 239 15.74 -7.41 7.39
N HIS A 240 16.27 -7.05 6.21
CA HIS A 240 17.34 -7.78 5.53
C HIS A 240 18.64 -7.82 6.35
N GLU A 241 19.05 -6.70 6.95
CA GLU A 241 20.21 -6.64 7.85
C GLU A 241 20.04 -7.54 9.07
N ALA A 242 18.81 -7.75 9.52
CA ALA A 242 18.45 -8.70 10.58
C ALA A 242 18.32 -10.15 10.07
N GLY A 243 18.63 -10.42 8.79
CA GLY A 243 18.58 -11.75 8.18
C GLY A 243 17.19 -12.26 7.86
N ARG A 244 16.17 -11.40 7.83
CA ARG A 244 14.77 -11.77 7.54
C ARG A 244 14.42 -11.55 6.07
N LYS A 245 13.57 -12.43 5.54
CA LYS A 245 13.02 -12.34 4.18
C LYS A 245 11.70 -11.61 4.19
N VAL A 246 11.58 -10.60 3.32
CA VAL A 246 10.45 -9.68 3.28
C VAL A 246 9.74 -9.76 1.94
N ILE A 247 8.43 -9.88 2.00
CA ILE A 247 7.52 -9.71 0.86
C ILE A 247 6.80 -8.37 1.02
N MET A 248 6.86 -7.53 0.00
CA MET A 248 6.15 -6.25 -0.03
C MET A 248 4.94 -6.33 -0.95
N LEU A 249 3.80 -5.87 -0.46
CA LEU A 249 2.55 -5.74 -1.22
C LEU A 249 2.19 -4.26 -1.35
N GLY A 250 1.94 -3.82 -2.57
CA GLY A 250 1.57 -2.42 -2.84
C GLY A 250 0.82 -2.25 -4.16
N ASP A 251 0.35 -1.04 -4.40
CA ASP A 251 -0.30 -0.65 -5.65
C ASP A 251 0.71 -0.26 -6.74
N GLY A 252 1.96 -0.07 -6.36
CA GLY A 252 3.12 0.15 -7.23
C GLY A 252 3.32 1.57 -7.71
N VAL A 253 2.43 2.52 -7.42
CA VAL A 253 2.64 3.92 -7.83
C VAL A 253 3.65 4.60 -6.90
N ASN A 254 3.37 4.53 -5.59
CA ASN A 254 4.22 5.12 -4.56
C ASN A 254 5.20 4.13 -3.93
N ASP A 255 4.95 2.83 -4.11
CA ASP A 255 5.67 1.75 -3.44
C ASP A 255 6.80 1.14 -4.28
N SER A 256 7.05 1.66 -5.49
CA SER A 256 8.07 1.11 -6.41
C SER A 256 9.44 0.88 -5.76
N PRO A 257 9.99 1.79 -4.93
CA PRO A 257 11.25 1.54 -4.24
C PRO A 257 11.17 0.37 -3.26
N ALA A 258 10.09 0.27 -2.50
CA ALA A 258 9.88 -0.81 -1.53
C ALA A 258 9.63 -2.16 -2.20
N LEU A 259 8.83 -2.18 -3.29
CA LEU A 259 8.60 -3.39 -4.10
C LEU A 259 9.91 -3.94 -4.69
N SER A 260 10.79 -3.05 -5.15
CA SER A 260 12.09 -3.43 -5.71
C SER A 260 13.10 -3.89 -4.67
N GLU A 261 13.02 -3.37 -3.44
CA GLU A 261 13.94 -3.72 -2.34
C GLU A 261 13.60 -5.06 -1.70
N ALA A 262 12.33 -5.49 -1.75
CA ALA A 262 11.86 -6.72 -1.14
C ALA A 262 12.41 -7.98 -1.83
N ASP A 263 12.43 -9.13 -1.12
CA ASP A 263 12.77 -10.44 -1.73
C ASP A 263 11.78 -10.84 -2.83
N ALA A 264 10.52 -10.40 -2.71
CA ALA A 264 9.56 -10.35 -3.79
C ALA A 264 8.57 -9.20 -3.58
N GLY A 265 8.39 -8.37 -4.61
CA GLY A 265 7.37 -7.36 -4.68
C GLY A 265 6.10 -7.91 -5.33
N ILE A 266 4.94 -7.72 -4.69
CA ILE A 266 3.63 -8.16 -5.17
C ILE A 266 2.76 -6.95 -5.46
N ALA A 267 2.27 -6.82 -6.70
CA ALA A 267 1.30 -5.81 -7.07
C ALA A 267 -0.10 -6.41 -7.26
N ILE A 268 -1.12 -5.69 -6.80
CA ILE A 268 -2.51 -6.02 -7.05
C ILE A 268 -2.96 -5.31 -8.33
N ARG A 269 -3.72 -5.98 -9.17
CA ARG A 269 -3.94 -5.70 -10.59
C ARG A 269 -4.40 -4.30 -10.98
N ASP A 270 -5.17 -3.62 -10.15
CA ASP A 270 -5.71 -2.30 -10.50
C ASP A 270 -4.70 -1.16 -10.31
N GLY A 271 -3.47 -1.51 -9.89
CA GLY A 271 -2.34 -0.58 -9.87
C GLY A 271 -1.92 -0.14 -11.29
N ALA A 272 -1.27 1.01 -11.36
CA ALA A 272 -0.77 1.60 -12.60
C ALA A 272 0.10 0.62 -13.40
N ALA A 273 0.24 0.84 -14.72
CA ALA A 273 1.10 0.02 -15.58
C ALA A 273 2.53 -0.14 -15.02
N ILE A 274 3.02 0.88 -14.31
CA ILE A 274 4.31 0.90 -13.60
C ILE A 274 4.40 -0.19 -12.53
N ALA A 275 3.32 -0.45 -11.78
CA ALA A 275 3.30 -1.49 -10.75
C ALA A 275 3.58 -2.88 -11.32
N ARG A 276 2.99 -3.18 -12.47
CA ARG A 276 3.21 -4.45 -13.18
C ARG A 276 4.61 -4.59 -13.72
N GLU A 277 5.26 -3.48 -14.04
CA GLU A 277 6.64 -3.48 -14.54
C GLU A 277 7.64 -3.71 -13.41
N VAL A 278 7.42 -3.12 -12.25
CA VAL A 278 8.31 -3.18 -11.08
C VAL A 278 8.09 -4.46 -10.27
N ALA A 279 6.84 -4.88 -10.06
CA ALA A 279 6.53 -6.04 -9.23
C ALA A 279 7.00 -7.36 -9.85
N ASP A 280 7.44 -8.26 -8.99
CA ASP A 280 7.90 -9.62 -9.33
C ASP A 280 6.74 -10.60 -9.51
N ILE A 281 5.66 -10.36 -8.77
CA ILE A 281 4.42 -11.12 -8.82
C ILE A 281 3.26 -10.15 -8.96
N THR A 282 2.31 -10.48 -9.82
CA THR A 282 1.09 -9.68 -10.00
C THR A 282 -0.13 -10.54 -9.73
N ILE A 283 -1.03 -10.04 -8.91
CA ILE A 283 -2.34 -10.64 -8.68
C ILE A 283 -3.31 -10.06 -9.69
N GLY A 284 -3.78 -10.89 -10.63
CA GLY A 284 -4.61 -10.48 -11.77
C GLY A 284 -6.10 -10.35 -11.48
N ALA A 285 -6.56 -10.77 -10.32
CA ALA A 285 -7.92 -10.59 -9.83
C ALA A 285 -7.95 -9.55 -8.71
N ASN A 286 -9.04 -8.83 -8.58
CA ASN A 286 -9.23 -7.93 -7.43
C ASN A 286 -9.65 -8.73 -6.18
N ASP A 287 -8.84 -9.73 -5.84
CA ASP A 287 -9.12 -10.74 -4.81
C ASP A 287 -7.85 -11.05 -4.01
N LEU A 288 -7.83 -10.63 -2.76
CA LEU A 288 -6.72 -10.89 -1.86
C LEU A 288 -6.56 -12.37 -1.47
N TYR A 289 -7.60 -13.22 -1.62
CA TYR A 289 -7.46 -14.67 -1.35
C TYR A 289 -6.39 -15.32 -2.24
N ALA A 290 -6.08 -14.71 -3.38
CA ALA A 290 -4.95 -15.13 -4.22
C ALA A 290 -3.60 -15.16 -3.49
N LEU A 291 -3.42 -14.35 -2.43
CA LEU A 291 -2.22 -14.40 -1.57
C LEU A 291 -2.09 -15.72 -0.82
N LEU A 292 -3.19 -16.22 -0.27
CA LEU A 292 -3.19 -17.52 0.42
C LEU A 292 -2.88 -18.65 -0.57
N THR A 293 -3.43 -18.54 -1.78
CA THR A 293 -3.13 -19.48 -2.87
C THR A 293 -1.66 -19.40 -3.29
N LEU A 294 -1.11 -18.19 -3.46
CA LEU A 294 0.30 -17.97 -3.77
C LEU A 294 1.21 -18.63 -2.73
N LYS A 295 0.94 -18.42 -1.43
CA LYS A 295 1.72 -19.03 -0.35
C LYS A 295 1.64 -20.57 -0.39
N ARG A 296 0.44 -21.13 -0.59
CA ARG A 296 0.25 -22.58 -0.70
C ARG A 296 0.99 -23.19 -1.90
N VAL A 297 0.92 -22.56 -3.07
CA VAL A 297 1.64 -23.01 -4.28
C VAL A 297 3.14 -22.92 -4.07
N SER A 298 3.63 -21.84 -3.47
CA SER A 298 5.05 -21.64 -3.14
C SER A 298 5.56 -22.72 -2.18
N ASP A 299 4.84 -23.01 -1.11
CA ASP A 299 5.19 -24.05 -0.14
C ASP A 299 5.12 -25.45 -0.76
N ALA A 300 4.14 -25.70 -1.63
CA ALA A 300 4.03 -26.99 -2.34
C ALA A 300 5.21 -27.18 -3.30
N LEU A 301 5.65 -26.14 -4.00
CA LEU A 301 6.83 -26.16 -4.85
C LEU A 301 8.07 -26.53 -4.04
N MET A 302 8.33 -25.85 -2.92
CA MET A 302 9.50 -26.09 -2.10
C MET A 302 9.49 -27.51 -1.50
N ARG A 303 8.35 -28.00 -1.02
CA ARG A 303 8.21 -29.40 -0.58
C ARG A 303 8.49 -30.40 -1.72
N ARG A 304 8.05 -30.11 -2.95
CA ARG A 304 8.32 -30.94 -4.13
C ARG A 304 9.81 -30.98 -4.46
N ILE A 305 10.47 -29.82 -4.48
CA ILE A 305 11.91 -29.69 -4.73
C ILE A 305 12.71 -30.49 -3.69
N HIS A 306 12.45 -30.28 -2.40
CA HIS A 306 13.13 -31.00 -1.32
C HIS A 306 12.91 -32.52 -1.38
N ARG A 307 11.70 -32.96 -1.70
CA ARG A 307 11.36 -34.37 -1.87
C ARG A 307 12.11 -35.00 -3.04
N ASN A 308 12.14 -34.31 -4.18
CA ASN A 308 12.87 -34.78 -5.37
C ASN A 308 14.37 -34.85 -5.08
N TYR A 309 14.92 -33.83 -4.44
CA TYR A 309 16.33 -33.81 -4.03
C TYR A 309 16.70 -35.01 -3.13
N ARG A 310 15.92 -35.26 -2.07
CA ARG A 310 16.13 -36.41 -1.16
C ARG A 310 16.05 -37.74 -1.90
N ARG A 311 15.12 -37.92 -2.84
CA ARG A 311 14.99 -39.15 -3.63
C ARG A 311 16.19 -39.36 -4.55
N ILE A 312 16.63 -38.30 -5.27
CA ILE A 312 17.78 -38.38 -6.17
C ILE A 312 19.03 -38.70 -5.41
N ILE A 313 19.29 -38.10 -4.24
CA ILE A 313 20.44 -38.45 -3.38
C ILE A 313 20.34 -39.88 -2.90
N GLY A 314 19.18 -40.30 -2.39
CA GLY A 314 18.96 -41.64 -1.87
C GLY A 314 19.25 -42.74 -2.92
N PHE A 315 18.81 -42.53 -4.17
CA PHE A 315 19.08 -43.47 -5.28
C PHE A 315 20.54 -43.52 -5.69
N ASN A 316 21.32 -42.46 -5.51
CA ASN A 316 22.72 -42.41 -5.90
C ASN A 316 23.67 -42.91 -4.78
N LEU A 317 23.17 -43.06 -3.54
CA LEU A 317 23.91 -43.61 -2.40
C LEU A 317 23.72 -45.14 -2.26
N MET A 318 22.79 -45.72 -2.98
CA MET A 318 22.58 -47.19 -3.11
C MET A 318 23.30 -47.74 -4.35
#